data_dd9032f541ca68b4623f3be1b2a2bf66
#
_entry.id   dd9032f541ca68b4623f3be1b2a2bf66
#
_cell.length_a   1.000
_cell.length_b   1.000
_cell.length_c   1.000
_cell.angle_alpha   90.00
_cell.angle_beta   90.00
_cell.angle_gamma   90.00
#
_symmetry.space_group_name_H-M   'P 1'
#
loop_
_entity.id
_entity.type
_entity.pdbx_description
1 polymer ?
#
loop_
_entity_poly.entity_id
_entity_poly.type
_entity_poly.pdbx_seq_one_letter_code
_entity_poly.pdbx_strand_id
1 'polypeptide(L)'
;MGQKVHPESLRVGYIHDWKSTWFNERDFSDYLLEDIHIREHIENKLAHAGLSTITIKKNKNEVEVNIHTARPGIVIGKSGSEVDALRKDLHRMTGKAVKVNILEIKRPELDSKLVAQSIAEQLQNRVAFRRR
;
A
#
# COMPACT_ATOMS: atom_id res chain seq x y z
N MET A 1 29.82 6.82 -0.21
CA MET A 1 28.63 6.53 0.61
C MET A 1 28.68 5.07 1.06
N GLY A 2 28.38 4.80 2.33
CA GLY A 2 28.42 3.45 2.87
C GLY A 2 27.19 2.62 2.51
N GLN A 3 27.33 1.31 2.66
CA GLN A 3 26.22 0.37 2.59
C GLN A 3 25.36 0.52 3.83
N LYS A 4 24.03 0.60 3.65
CA LYS A 4 23.07 0.82 4.74
C LYS A 4 22.04 -0.30 4.78
N VAL A 5 21.69 -0.74 5.98
CA VAL A 5 20.61 -1.68 6.22
C VAL A 5 19.27 -0.94 6.07
N HIS A 6 18.28 -1.63 5.52
CA HIS A 6 16.94 -1.09 5.42
C HIS A 6 16.38 -0.81 6.81
N PRO A 7 15.94 0.42 7.12
CA PRO A 7 15.58 0.81 8.48
C PRO A 7 14.37 0.05 9.03
N GLU A 8 13.37 -0.22 8.22
CA GLU A 8 12.19 -0.96 8.67
C GLU A 8 12.49 -2.44 8.91
N SER A 9 13.30 -3.07 8.05
CA SER A 9 13.64 -4.48 8.23
C SER A 9 14.45 -4.74 9.51
N LEU A 10 15.28 -3.79 9.90
CA LEU A 10 16.01 -3.86 11.17
C LEU A 10 15.08 -3.86 12.39
N ARG A 11 13.91 -3.23 12.27
CA ARG A 11 12.95 -3.04 13.35
C ARG A 11 11.76 -4.01 13.32
N VAL A 12 11.75 -4.93 12.36
CA VAL A 12 10.71 -5.97 12.28
C VAL A 12 10.76 -6.86 13.53
N GLY A 13 9.60 -7.07 14.13
CA GLY A 13 9.47 -7.82 15.38
C GLY A 13 9.65 -7.00 16.65
N TYR A 14 10.12 -5.76 16.55
CA TYR A 14 10.25 -4.83 17.67
C TYR A 14 9.22 -3.70 17.62
N ILE A 15 9.29 -2.87 16.58
CA ILE A 15 8.40 -1.70 16.41
C ILE A 15 7.49 -1.91 15.22
N HIS A 16 8.00 -2.52 14.15
CA HIS A 16 7.28 -2.76 12.92
C HIS A 16 6.94 -4.23 12.73
N ASP A 17 5.81 -4.48 12.07
CA ASP A 17 5.40 -5.80 11.64
C ASP A 17 5.58 -5.95 10.12
N TRP A 18 5.45 -7.18 9.64
CA TRP A 18 5.51 -7.49 8.22
C TRP A 18 4.36 -6.85 7.45
N LYS A 19 4.66 -6.31 6.29
CA LYS A 19 3.63 -5.76 5.38
C LYS A 19 2.88 -6.83 4.61
N SER A 20 3.45 -8.02 4.50
CA SER A 20 2.80 -9.20 3.93
C SER A 20 2.88 -10.35 4.91
N THR A 21 1.75 -11.00 5.18
CA THR A 21 1.65 -12.11 6.13
C THR A 21 1.09 -13.32 5.41
N TRP A 22 1.95 -14.29 5.08
CA TRP A 22 1.58 -15.55 4.47
C TRP A 22 2.74 -16.54 4.57
N PHE A 23 2.43 -17.80 4.43
CA PHE A 23 3.42 -18.88 4.43
C PHE A 23 3.18 -19.84 3.26
N ASN A 24 4.21 -20.04 2.45
CA ASN A 24 4.19 -21.03 1.37
C ASN A 24 5.64 -21.38 1.01
N GLU A 25 6.03 -22.64 1.19
CA GLU A 25 7.37 -23.11 0.86
C GLU A 25 7.50 -23.48 -0.62
N ARG A 26 6.44 -24.03 -1.23
CA ARG A 26 6.50 -24.56 -2.60
C ARG A 26 6.39 -23.45 -3.65
N ASP A 27 5.43 -22.54 -3.45
CA ASP A 27 5.09 -21.49 -4.42
C ASP A 27 5.47 -20.09 -3.91
N PHE A 28 6.58 -20.01 -3.17
CA PHE A 28 7.05 -18.76 -2.56
C PHE A 28 7.24 -17.66 -3.60
N SER A 29 7.89 -17.98 -4.72
CA SER A 29 8.15 -17.02 -5.80
C SER A 29 6.86 -16.49 -6.42
N ASP A 30 5.88 -17.35 -6.64
CA ASP A 30 4.60 -16.96 -7.23
C ASP A 30 3.81 -16.04 -6.29
N TYR A 31 3.80 -16.35 -5.00
CA TYR A 31 3.15 -15.51 -3.99
C TYR A 31 3.83 -14.15 -3.84
N LEU A 32 5.15 -14.12 -3.90
CA LEU A 32 5.90 -12.87 -3.84
C LEU A 32 5.63 -11.97 -5.05
N LEU A 33 5.64 -12.55 -6.25
CA LEU A 33 5.32 -11.80 -7.47
C LEU A 33 3.87 -11.28 -7.46
N GLU A 34 2.95 -12.08 -6.98
CA GLU A 34 1.55 -11.67 -6.80
C GLU A 34 1.43 -10.48 -5.86
N ASP A 35 2.16 -10.47 -4.74
CA ASP A 35 2.19 -9.33 -3.82
C ASP A 35 2.73 -8.06 -4.48
N ILE A 36 3.81 -8.17 -5.24
CA ILE A 36 4.40 -7.04 -5.95
C ILE A 36 3.40 -6.45 -6.94
N HIS A 37 2.75 -7.30 -7.74
CA HIS A 37 1.77 -6.87 -8.72
C HIS A 37 0.54 -6.20 -8.08
N ILE A 38 0.05 -6.74 -6.97
CA ILE A 38 -1.05 -6.15 -6.21
C ILE A 38 -0.66 -4.75 -5.72
N ARG A 39 0.53 -4.60 -5.14
CA ARG A 39 1.00 -3.31 -4.62
C ARG A 39 1.16 -2.28 -5.74
N GLU A 40 1.80 -2.65 -6.83
CA GLU A 40 1.98 -1.76 -7.98
C GLU A 40 0.64 -1.32 -8.58
N HIS A 41 -0.29 -2.24 -8.73
CA HIS A 41 -1.62 -1.93 -9.26
C HIS A 41 -2.36 -0.93 -8.37
N ILE A 42 -2.37 -1.17 -7.06
CA ILE A 42 -3.02 -0.28 -6.09
C ILE A 42 -2.34 1.09 -6.05
N GLU A 43 -1.02 1.13 -6.02
CA GLU A 43 -0.27 2.39 -5.99
C GLU A 43 -0.52 3.23 -7.26
N ASN A 44 -0.54 2.60 -8.42
CA ASN A 44 -0.81 3.30 -9.67
C ASN A 44 -2.26 3.80 -9.76
N LYS A 45 -3.22 3.00 -9.33
CA LYS A 45 -4.64 3.37 -9.39
C LYS A 45 -5.02 4.43 -8.37
N LEU A 46 -4.43 4.40 -7.20
CA LEU A 46 -4.78 5.25 -6.06
C LEU A 46 -3.69 6.27 -5.69
N ALA A 47 -2.81 6.60 -6.61
CA ALA A 47 -1.68 7.53 -6.37
C ALA A 47 -2.14 8.89 -5.80
N HIS A 48 -3.33 9.36 -6.19
CA HIS A 48 -3.90 10.63 -5.75
C HIS A 48 -4.62 10.57 -4.39
N ALA A 49 -4.79 9.39 -3.81
CA ALA A 49 -5.59 9.19 -2.61
C ALA A 49 -4.80 9.31 -1.29
N GLY A 50 -3.52 9.65 -1.35
CA GLY A 50 -2.68 9.75 -0.15
C GLY A 50 -2.45 8.40 0.51
N LEU A 51 -1.99 7.41 -0.26
CA LEU A 51 -1.65 6.08 0.24
C LEU A 51 -0.42 6.12 1.12
N SER A 52 -0.51 5.50 2.29
CA SER A 52 0.65 5.29 3.18
C SER A 52 1.17 3.87 3.07
N THR A 53 0.39 2.91 3.51
CA THR A 53 0.83 1.52 3.63
C THR A 53 -0.24 0.57 3.10
N ILE A 54 0.20 -0.49 2.44
CA ILE A 54 -0.64 -1.58 1.97
C ILE A 54 -0.18 -2.85 2.69
N THR A 55 -1.08 -3.46 3.45
CA THR A 55 -0.82 -4.70 4.17
C THR A 55 -1.58 -5.84 3.50
N ILE A 56 -0.93 -6.95 3.25
CA ILE A 56 -1.52 -8.10 2.56
C ILE A 56 -1.46 -9.32 3.46
N LYS A 57 -2.59 -9.99 3.63
CA LYS A 57 -2.67 -11.30 4.27
C LYS A 57 -3.21 -12.29 3.26
N LYS A 58 -2.55 -13.43 3.14
CA LYS A 58 -2.96 -14.47 2.19
C LYS A 58 -3.21 -15.80 2.86
N ASN A 59 -4.27 -16.44 2.41
CA ASN A 59 -4.55 -17.87 2.61
C ASN A 59 -4.58 -18.55 1.23
N LYS A 60 -4.78 -19.87 1.19
CA LYS A 60 -4.86 -20.62 -0.07
C LYS A 60 -5.90 -20.05 -1.06
N ASN A 61 -7.05 -19.62 -0.56
CA ASN A 61 -8.20 -19.22 -1.38
C ASN A 61 -8.60 -17.77 -1.23
N GLU A 62 -7.98 -17.04 -0.30
CA GLU A 62 -8.36 -15.67 0.02
C GLU A 62 -7.15 -14.76 0.11
N VAL A 63 -7.33 -13.53 -0.34
CA VAL A 63 -6.37 -12.45 -0.17
C VAL A 63 -7.06 -11.30 0.53
N GLU A 64 -6.55 -10.90 1.67
CA GLU A 64 -7.02 -9.72 2.39
C GLU A 64 -6.03 -8.59 2.21
N VAL A 65 -6.49 -7.48 1.66
CA VAL A 65 -5.68 -6.28 1.44
C VAL A 65 -6.20 -5.17 2.33
N ASN A 66 -5.33 -4.65 3.19
CA ASN A 66 -5.61 -3.51 4.05
C ASN A 66 -4.89 -2.29 3.50
N ILE A 67 -5.62 -1.25 3.15
CA ILE A 67 -5.10 -0.01 2.59
C ILE A 67 -5.21 1.10 3.63
N HIS A 68 -4.07 1.63 4.04
CA HIS A 68 -4.02 2.80 4.92
C HIS A 68 -3.92 4.06 4.07
N THR A 69 -4.91 4.93 4.19
CA THR A 69 -5.00 6.16 3.39
C THR A 69 -5.41 7.36 4.23
N ALA A 70 -4.94 8.54 3.84
CA ALA A 70 -5.36 9.80 4.44
C ALA A 70 -6.75 10.25 3.96
N ARG A 71 -7.15 9.79 2.78
CA ARG A 71 -8.41 10.20 2.13
C ARG A 71 -9.26 8.98 1.75
N PRO A 72 -9.90 8.32 2.72
CA PRO A 72 -10.66 7.12 2.45
C PRO A 72 -11.85 7.35 1.51
N GLY A 73 -12.44 8.54 1.53
CA GLY A 73 -13.54 8.89 0.64
C GLY A 73 -13.21 8.81 -0.85
N ILE A 74 -11.99 9.14 -1.24
CA ILE A 74 -11.54 9.03 -2.63
C ILE A 74 -11.38 7.57 -3.04
N VAL A 75 -10.86 6.74 -2.14
CA VAL A 75 -10.64 5.31 -2.40
C VAL A 75 -11.96 4.56 -2.48
N ILE A 76 -12.89 4.87 -1.60
CA ILE A 76 -14.22 4.24 -1.57
C ILE A 76 -15.05 4.68 -2.79
N GLY A 77 -14.98 5.97 -3.15
CA GLY A 77 -15.77 6.53 -4.25
C GLY A 77 -17.25 6.69 -3.92
N LYS A 78 -18.04 7.01 -4.92
CA LYS A 78 -19.49 7.14 -4.77
C LYS A 78 -20.11 5.75 -4.58
N SER A 79 -20.79 5.56 -3.44
CA SER A 79 -21.49 4.30 -3.11
C SER A 79 -20.60 3.05 -3.17
N GLY A 80 -19.31 3.20 -2.93
CA GLY A 80 -18.37 2.08 -2.96
C GLY A 80 -17.95 1.59 -4.34
N SER A 81 -18.23 2.34 -5.40
CA SER A 81 -17.96 1.94 -6.78
C SER A 81 -16.46 1.73 -7.06
N GLU A 82 -15.60 2.59 -6.52
CA GLU A 82 -14.15 2.48 -6.71
C GLU A 82 -13.55 1.27 -6.00
N VAL A 83 -14.02 0.98 -4.79
CA VAL A 83 -13.61 -0.21 -4.04
C VAL A 83 -14.05 -1.49 -4.75
N ASP A 84 -15.27 -1.52 -5.25
CA ASP A 84 -15.79 -2.68 -5.98
C ASP A 84 -15.04 -2.90 -7.29
N ALA A 85 -14.72 -1.84 -8.02
CA ALA A 85 -13.89 -1.92 -9.21
C ALA A 85 -12.48 -2.44 -8.88
N LEU A 86 -11.88 -1.95 -7.81
CA LEU A 86 -10.56 -2.42 -7.35
C LEU A 86 -10.60 -3.90 -6.94
N ARG A 87 -11.63 -4.32 -6.23
CA ARG A 87 -11.82 -5.72 -5.84
C ARG A 87 -11.94 -6.63 -7.06
N LYS A 88 -12.71 -6.23 -8.06
CA LYS A 88 -12.86 -6.98 -9.32
C LYS A 88 -11.53 -7.09 -10.07
N ASP A 89 -10.78 -6.00 -10.16
CA ASP A 89 -9.47 -6.01 -10.81
C ASP A 89 -8.49 -6.95 -10.10
N LEU A 90 -8.43 -6.88 -8.77
CA LEU A 90 -7.57 -7.75 -7.97
C LEU A 90 -8.00 -9.22 -8.06
N HIS A 91 -9.30 -9.50 -8.08
CA HIS A 91 -9.82 -10.85 -8.28
C HIS A 91 -9.41 -11.40 -9.65
N ARG A 92 -9.46 -10.58 -10.69
CA ARG A 92 -9.03 -10.97 -12.04
C ARG A 92 -7.53 -11.27 -12.09
N MET A 93 -6.72 -10.49 -11.38
CA MET A 93 -5.28 -10.68 -11.35
C MET A 93 -4.85 -11.91 -10.57
N THR A 94 -5.49 -12.19 -9.45
CA THR A 94 -5.09 -13.25 -8.52
C THR A 94 -5.85 -14.56 -8.70
N GLY A 95 -7.06 -14.51 -9.25
CA GLY A 95 -7.96 -15.66 -9.33
C GLY A 95 -8.49 -16.16 -7.99
N LYS A 96 -8.28 -15.38 -6.91
CA LYS A 96 -8.71 -15.71 -5.55
C LYS A 96 -9.76 -14.72 -5.07
N ALA A 97 -10.50 -15.08 -4.02
CA ALA A 97 -11.39 -14.14 -3.35
C ALA A 97 -10.58 -13.03 -2.70
N VAL A 98 -10.87 -11.78 -3.05
CA VAL A 98 -10.15 -10.62 -2.52
C VAL A 98 -11.08 -9.81 -1.62
N LYS A 99 -10.59 -9.55 -0.41
CA LYS A 99 -11.23 -8.65 0.55
C LYS A 99 -10.39 -7.39 0.68
N VAL A 100 -11.00 -6.26 0.42
CA VAL A 100 -10.33 -4.96 0.53
C VAL A 100 -10.88 -4.21 1.73
N ASN A 101 -10.01 -3.86 2.67
CA ASN A 101 -10.34 -3.04 3.83
C ASN A 101 -9.63 -1.70 3.68
N ILE A 102 -10.33 -0.62 3.94
CA ILE A 102 -9.78 0.73 3.88
C ILE A 102 -9.75 1.30 5.29
N LEU A 103 -8.54 1.69 5.71
CA LEU A 103 -8.27 2.22 7.04
C LEU A 103 -7.85 3.68 6.92
N GLU A 104 -8.46 4.54 7.73
CA GLU A 104 -8.15 5.95 7.75
C GLU A 104 -6.94 6.23 8.64
N ILE A 105 -6.06 7.10 8.16
CA ILE A 105 -4.96 7.65 8.96
C ILE A 105 -5.47 8.90 9.67
N LYS A 106 -5.54 8.85 11.00
CA LYS A 106 -6.08 9.94 11.80
C LYS A 106 -5.25 11.23 11.72
N ARG A 107 -3.94 11.10 11.65
CA ARG A 107 -2.99 12.22 11.60
C ARG A 107 -2.03 12.07 10.43
N PRO A 108 -2.45 12.44 9.21
CA PRO A 108 -1.62 12.26 8.02
C PRO A 108 -0.31 13.06 8.06
N GLU A 109 -0.27 14.17 8.77
CA GLU A 109 0.94 14.99 8.92
C GLU A 109 2.06 14.33 9.73
N LEU A 110 1.74 13.28 10.49
CA LEU A 110 2.73 12.49 11.23
C LEU A 110 3.22 11.25 10.47
N ASP A 111 2.62 10.96 9.33
CA ASP A 111 3.00 9.82 8.49
C ASP A 111 4.16 10.21 7.57
N SER A 112 5.28 9.53 7.69
CA SER A 112 6.50 9.85 6.94
C SER A 112 6.35 9.67 5.43
N LYS A 113 5.62 8.65 4.99
CA LYS A 113 5.36 8.39 3.58
C LYS A 113 4.55 9.51 2.93
N LEU A 114 3.51 9.98 3.62
CA LEU A 114 2.64 11.06 3.13
C LEU A 114 3.37 12.40 3.09
N VAL A 115 4.20 12.68 4.09
CA VAL A 115 5.05 13.88 4.11
C VAL A 115 6.04 13.86 2.96
N ALA A 116 6.71 12.74 2.75
CA ALA A 116 7.65 12.58 1.64
C ALA A 116 6.98 12.77 0.27
N GLN A 117 5.78 12.24 0.09
CA GLN A 117 5.00 12.39 -1.13
C GLN A 117 4.59 13.83 -1.37
N SER A 118 4.16 14.53 -0.31
CA SER A 118 3.82 15.96 -0.38
C SER A 118 5.02 16.80 -0.83
N ILE A 119 6.20 16.51 -0.29
CA ILE A 119 7.44 17.19 -0.68
C ILE A 119 7.78 16.91 -2.16
N ALA A 120 7.63 15.66 -2.59
CA ALA A 120 7.88 15.25 -3.97
C ALA A 120 6.96 15.98 -4.96
N GLU A 121 5.68 16.11 -4.65
CA GLU A 121 4.72 16.88 -5.46
C GLU A 121 5.10 18.36 -5.56
N GLN A 122 5.51 18.96 -4.44
CA GLN A 122 5.98 20.34 -4.43
C GLN A 122 7.23 20.52 -5.30
N LEU A 123 8.13 19.52 -5.30
CA LEU A 123 9.31 19.53 -6.16
C LEU A 123 8.94 19.47 -7.65
N GLN A 124 7.99 18.62 -8.01
CA GLN A 124 7.47 18.53 -9.38
C GLN A 124 6.85 19.85 -9.84
N ASN A 125 6.13 20.52 -8.96
CA ASN A 125 5.50 21.80 -9.22
C ASN A 125 6.49 23.00 -9.14
N ARG A 126 7.79 22.72 -9.06
CA ARG A 126 8.88 23.72 -9.05
C ARG A 126 8.80 24.73 -7.91
N VAL A 127 8.25 24.34 -6.78
CA VAL A 127 8.28 25.16 -5.57
C VAL A 127 9.74 25.27 -5.07
N ALA A 128 10.15 26.47 -4.65
CA ALA A 128 11.51 26.69 -4.17
C ALA A 128 11.85 25.75 -3.00
N PHE A 129 12.91 24.96 -3.14
CA PHE A 129 13.30 23.92 -2.17
C PHE A 129 13.60 24.46 -0.76
N ARG A 130 13.93 25.76 -0.63
CA ARG A 130 14.17 26.40 0.68
C ARG A 130 12.91 26.69 1.50
N ARG A 131 11.72 26.58 0.91
CA ARG A 131 10.44 26.86 1.57
C ARG A 131 9.70 25.60 2.04
N ARG A 132 10.38 24.49 2.14
CA ARG A 132 9.76 23.20 2.46
C ARG A 132 10.05 22.75 3.87
#